data_c0e8384fe553cb514d2f7d8fc5bfbff1
#
_entry.id   c0e8384fe553cb514d2f7d8fc5bfbff1
#
_cell.length_a   1.000
_cell.length_b   1.000
_cell.length_c   1.000
_cell.angle_alpha   90.00
_cell.angle_beta   90.00
_cell.angle_gamma   90.00
#
_symmetry.space_group_name_H-M   'P 1'
#
loop_
_entity.id
_entity.type
_entity.pdbx_description
1 polymer ?
#
loop_
_entity_poly.entity_id
_entity_poly.type
_entity_poly.pdbx_seq_one_letter_code
_entity_poly.pdbx_strand_id
1 'polypeptide(L)'
;MELRPLGTSGVLASVIGLGTWPMGGEWWGGTDDAEAIRTIHRAIDLGVTLIDTAEAYAQGHAEEVVGRAIAGRRHDVVIADKVAPDHLRPQDIRAAFEGSCRRLATDYIDIYFIHWPNIDLPLADAIGELERLREAGHIRAFGVSNFTADELAEAERHGRVDVLQPPYNLFWRFCEQVEVPYCREHSIGIMTYSSLAQGLLTGHLTSETAFSAGDQRPTTVLFQPDHYARCLEAVAQLRPIAARYGKTVAQIALNWLVAQPGVSAALVGARTVLEIEENAGAVGWALAADDLALVDRIGRSVMDALPAYPDMFGNWRRWDLQQRRYERSGRLPSEADAGRS
;
A
#
# COMPACT_ATOMS: atom_id res chain seq x y z
N MET A 1 -7.81 -0.92 -18.81
CA MET A 1 -7.62 -1.08 -17.34
C MET A 1 -8.98 -1.29 -16.70
N GLU A 2 -9.13 -2.28 -15.83
CA GLU A 2 -10.36 -2.52 -15.07
C GLU A 2 -10.52 -1.45 -13.99
N LEU A 3 -11.77 -0.97 -13.77
CA LEU A 3 -12.11 -0.06 -12.68
C LEU A 3 -12.97 -0.80 -11.66
N ARG A 4 -12.70 -0.61 -10.39
CA ARG A 4 -13.48 -1.18 -9.28
C ARG A 4 -13.93 -0.10 -8.30
N PRO A 5 -15.07 -0.28 -7.63
CA PRO A 5 -15.50 0.61 -6.57
C PRO A 5 -14.57 0.47 -5.35
N LEU A 6 -14.29 1.59 -4.71
CA LEU A 6 -13.58 1.64 -3.43
C LEU A 6 -14.62 1.66 -2.30
N GLY A 7 -14.96 0.46 -1.82
CA GLY A 7 -16.02 0.28 -0.83
C GLY A 7 -17.36 0.86 -1.30
N THR A 8 -18.02 1.58 -0.41
CA THR A 8 -19.31 2.26 -0.66
C THR A 8 -19.16 3.75 -1.00
N SER A 9 -17.93 4.22 -1.22
CA SER A 9 -17.63 5.65 -1.46
C SER A 9 -18.22 6.25 -2.74
N GLY A 10 -18.57 5.41 -3.72
CA GLY A 10 -18.92 5.84 -5.07
C GLY A 10 -17.73 6.22 -5.93
N VAL A 11 -16.50 6.14 -5.41
CA VAL A 11 -15.27 6.37 -6.18
C VAL A 11 -14.90 5.09 -6.93
N LEU A 12 -14.74 5.20 -8.24
CA LEU A 12 -14.18 4.12 -9.08
C LEU A 12 -12.70 4.39 -9.32
N ALA A 13 -11.87 3.39 -9.08
CA ALA A 13 -10.43 3.48 -9.28
C ALA A 13 -9.91 2.30 -10.10
N SER A 14 -8.79 2.49 -10.78
CA SER A 14 -8.10 1.42 -11.49
C SER A 14 -7.64 0.33 -10.52
N VAL A 15 -7.81 -0.94 -10.91
CA VAL A 15 -7.45 -2.10 -10.09
C VAL A 15 -5.94 -2.20 -9.81
N ILE A 16 -5.11 -1.61 -10.68
CA ILE A 16 -3.70 -1.32 -10.43
C ILE A 16 -3.61 0.18 -10.14
N GLY A 17 -3.02 0.54 -9.01
CA GLY A 17 -2.73 1.93 -8.62
C GLY A 17 -1.24 2.19 -8.56
N LEU A 18 -0.81 3.41 -8.87
CA LEU A 18 0.57 3.84 -8.76
C LEU A 18 0.85 4.38 -7.36
N GLY A 19 1.72 3.69 -6.61
CA GLY A 19 2.27 4.18 -5.34
C GLY A 19 3.49 5.06 -5.56
N THR A 20 3.49 6.27 -5.03
CA THR A 20 4.54 7.27 -5.27
C THR A 20 5.61 7.32 -4.18
N TRP A 21 5.57 6.47 -3.17
CA TRP A 21 6.59 6.42 -2.14
C TRP A 21 8.02 6.32 -2.69
N PRO A 22 8.33 5.45 -3.69
CA PRO A 22 9.66 5.40 -4.28
C PRO A 22 10.06 6.68 -5.04
N MET A 23 9.07 7.48 -5.47
CA MET A 23 9.29 8.73 -6.21
C MET A 23 9.71 9.90 -5.32
N GLY A 24 9.51 9.82 -4.00
CA GLY A 24 10.06 10.77 -3.04
C GLY A 24 11.59 10.68 -2.90
N GLY A 25 12.17 9.53 -3.28
CA GLY A 25 13.62 9.30 -3.24
C GLY A 25 14.20 8.95 -1.88
N GLU A 26 13.60 9.40 -0.80
CA GLU A 26 13.94 9.00 0.56
C GLU A 26 13.69 7.50 0.76
N TRP A 27 14.59 6.77 1.40
CA TRP A 27 14.50 5.33 1.65
C TRP A 27 14.67 4.40 0.42
N TRP A 28 14.81 4.95 -0.79
CA TRP A 28 14.85 4.20 -2.05
C TRP A 28 16.09 4.48 -2.91
N GLY A 29 17.11 5.16 -2.36
CA GLY A 29 18.36 5.44 -3.05
C GLY A 29 18.32 6.62 -4.04
N GLY A 30 17.40 7.57 -3.83
CA GLY A 30 17.25 8.75 -4.65
C GLY A 30 16.13 8.66 -5.70
N THR A 31 15.84 9.77 -6.36
CA THR A 31 14.80 9.90 -7.39
C THR A 31 15.25 10.80 -8.52
N ASP A 32 14.62 10.67 -9.69
CA ASP A 32 14.65 11.61 -10.82
C ASP A 32 13.20 12.08 -11.07
N ASP A 33 12.92 13.32 -10.71
CA ASP A 33 11.58 13.91 -10.86
C ASP A 33 11.08 13.89 -12.30
N ALA A 34 11.97 14.09 -13.28
CA ALA A 34 11.58 14.09 -14.68
C ALA A 34 11.14 12.69 -15.13
N GLU A 35 11.84 11.63 -14.67
CA GLU A 35 11.44 10.25 -14.93
C GLU A 35 10.16 9.91 -14.16
N ALA A 36 10.02 10.34 -12.91
CA ALA A 36 8.80 10.14 -12.12
C ALA A 36 7.57 10.76 -12.81
N ILE A 37 7.68 12.00 -13.33
CA ILE A 37 6.61 12.66 -14.08
C ILE A 37 6.27 11.87 -15.35
N ARG A 38 7.28 11.42 -16.13
CA ARG A 38 7.04 10.59 -17.32
C ARG A 38 6.32 9.29 -16.96
N THR A 39 6.71 8.67 -15.85
CA THR A 39 6.09 7.43 -15.34
C THR A 39 4.63 7.67 -14.95
N ILE A 40 4.31 8.77 -14.27
CA ILE A 40 2.93 9.15 -13.93
C ILE A 40 2.09 9.40 -15.20
N HIS A 41 2.64 10.16 -16.16
CA HIS A 41 1.95 10.38 -17.43
C HIS A 41 1.65 9.05 -18.14
N ARG A 42 2.65 8.15 -18.18
CA ARG A 42 2.46 6.83 -18.79
C ARG A 42 1.44 5.98 -18.05
N ALA A 43 1.42 6.04 -16.72
CA ALA A 43 0.40 5.37 -15.90
C ALA A 43 -1.01 5.81 -16.33
N ILE A 44 -1.26 7.11 -16.40
CA ILE A 44 -2.56 7.67 -16.81
C ILE A 44 -2.91 7.23 -18.23
N ASP A 45 -1.97 7.25 -19.17
CA ASP A 45 -2.18 6.82 -20.56
C ASP A 45 -2.50 5.33 -20.69
N LEU A 46 -2.05 4.49 -19.74
CA LEU A 46 -2.39 3.06 -19.63
C LEU A 46 -3.74 2.82 -18.91
N GLY A 47 -4.38 3.88 -18.43
CA GLY A 47 -5.62 3.82 -17.66
C GLY A 47 -5.41 3.47 -16.16
N VAL A 48 -4.17 3.56 -15.66
CA VAL A 48 -3.88 3.53 -14.23
C VAL A 48 -4.23 4.89 -13.66
N THR A 49 -5.46 5.04 -13.20
CA THR A 49 -6.02 6.32 -12.74
C THR A 49 -5.77 6.56 -11.26
N LEU A 50 -5.60 5.51 -10.46
CA LEU A 50 -5.35 5.62 -9.03
C LEU A 50 -3.88 5.98 -8.77
N ILE A 51 -3.64 7.12 -8.13
CA ILE A 51 -2.31 7.57 -7.69
C ILE A 51 -2.35 7.73 -6.18
N ASP A 52 -1.47 7.01 -5.49
CA ASP A 52 -1.34 7.02 -4.04
C ASP A 52 -0.07 7.78 -3.61
N THR A 53 -0.24 8.76 -2.74
CA THR A 53 0.83 9.57 -2.15
C THR A 53 0.63 9.77 -0.66
N ALA A 54 1.44 10.57 0.00
CA ALA A 54 1.31 10.99 1.40
C ALA A 54 2.16 12.21 1.71
N GLU A 55 1.72 13.07 2.65
CA GLU A 55 2.54 14.18 3.16
C GLU A 55 3.88 13.72 3.75
N ALA A 56 3.92 12.49 4.29
CA ALA A 56 5.12 11.90 4.88
C ALA A 56 6.15 11.44 3.83
N TYR A 57 5.79 11.32 2.54
CA TYR A 57 6.72 10.83 1.53
C TYR A 57 7.70 11.93 1.12
N ALA A 58 8.94 11.81 1.65
CA ALA A 58 10.00 12.80 1.52
C ALA A 58 9.49 14.22 1.85
N GLN A 59 8.77 14.34 2.97
CA GLN A 59 8.25 15.62 3.50
C GLN A 59 7.39 16.39 2.49
N GLY A 60 6.57 15.66 1.70
CA GLY A 60 5.67 16.22 0.70
C GLY A 60 6.25 16.34 -0.70
N HIS A 61 7.53 16.03 -0.93
CA HIS A 61 8.13 16.09 -2.26
C HIS A 61 7.41 15.17 -3.25
N ALA A 62 6.99 13.97 -2.83
CA ALA A 62 6.21 13.07 -3.68
C ALA A 62 4.89 13.71 -4.16
N GLU A 63 4.19 14.45 -3.28
CA GLU A 63 2.97 15.19 -3.65
C GLU A 63 3.27 16.31 -4.66
N GLU A 64 4.40 17.04 -4.52
CA GLU A 64 4.81 18.08 -5.47
C GLU A 64 5.09 17.49 -6.86
N VAL A 65 5.74 16.32 -6.92
CA VAL A 65 5.99 15.60 -8.18
C VAL A 65 4.67 15.18 -8.81
N VAL A 66 3.74 14.61 -8.03
CA VAL A 66 2.40 14.28 -8.50
C VAL A 66 1.65 15.51 -8.99
N GLY A 67 1.64 16.61 -8.21
CA GLY A 67 0.98 17.87 -8.58
C GLY A 67 1.47 18.43 -9.92
N ARG A 68 2.78 18.41 -10.17
CA ARG A 68 3.37 18.79 -11.47
C ARG A 68 2.91 17.86 -12.60
N ALA A 69 2.86 16.55 -12.34
CA ALA A 69 2.50 15.56 -13.36
C ALA A 69 1.03 15.64 -13.76
N ILE A 70 0.13 15.94 -12.81
CA ILE A 70 -1.33 15.98 -13.06
C ILE A 70 -1.82 17.39 -13.49
N ALA A 71 -0.93 18.35 -13.65
CA ALA A 71 -1.29 19.70 -14.09
C ALA A 71 -2.07 19.65 -15.42
N GLY A 72 -3.33 20.15 -15.39
CA GLY A 72 -4.25 20.06 -16.52
C GLY A 72 -4.92 18.69 -16.72
N ARG A 73 -4.61 17.68 -15.90
CA ARG A 73 -5.15 16.30 -15.97
C ARG A 73 -5.75 15.83 -14.63
N ARG A 74 -6.04 16.73 -13.69
CA ARG A 74 -6.54 16.39 -12.35
C ARG A 74 -7.78 15.48 -12.39
N HIS A 75 -8.65 15.70 -13.36
CA HIS A 75 -9.89 14.94 -13.55
C HIS A 75 -9.69 13.54 -14.17
N ASP A 76 -8.51 13.26 -14.71
CA ASP A 76 -8.16 11.93 -15.25
C ASP A 76 -7.74 10.95 -14.16
N VAL A 77 -7.54 11.43 -12.92
CA VAL A 77 -6.97 10.64 -11.83
C VAL A 77 -7.83 10.63 -10.58
N VAL A 78 -7.66 9.58 -9.79
CA VAL A 78 -8.15 9.42 -8.43
C VAL A 78 -6.94 9.55 -7.50
N ILE A 79 -6.87 10.60 -6.71
CA ILE A 79 -5.79 10.83 -5.75
C ILE A 79 -6.15 10.22 -4.40
N ALA A 80 -5.33 9.30 -3.94
CA ALA A 80 -5.30 8.81 -2.58
C ALA A 80 -4.13 9.46 -1.85
N ASP A 81 -4.42 10.16 -0.77
CA ASP A 81 -3.40 10.86 0.01
C ASP A 81 -3.59 10.62 1.51
N LYS A 82 -2.58 10.93 2.35
CA LYS A 82 -2.58 10.47 3.73
C LYS A 82 -2.04 11.53 4.70
N VAL A 83 -2.78 11.72 5.80
CA VAL A 83 -2.32 12.50 6.97
C VAL A 83 -1.43 11.63 7.88
N ALA A 84 -0.33 12.18 8.34
CA ALA A 84 0.61 11.52 9.23
C ALA A 84 0.02 11.25 10.64
N PRO A 85 0.47 10.21 11.36
CA PRO A 85 -0.12 9.82 12.64
C PRO A 85 0.06 10.85 13.77
N ASP A 86 0.99 11.76 13.67
CA ASP A 86 1.22 12.86 14.61
C ASP A 86 0.34 14.10 14.32
N HIS A 87 -0.32 14.14 13.18
CA HIS A 87 -1.21 15.22 12.76
C HIS A 87 -2.71 14.87 12.91
N LEU A 88 -3.10 14.00 13.86
CA LEU A 88 -4.50 13.53 13.98
C LEU A 88 -5.40 14.37 14.90
N ARG A 89 -4.96 15.55 15.38
CA ARG A 89 -5.91 16.50 15.97
C ARG A 89 -6.70 17.22 14.88
N PRO A 90 -7.96 17.63 15.10
CA PRO A 90 -8.79 18.24 14.05
C PRO A 90 -8.13 19.41 13.31
N GLN A 91 -7.47 20.32 14.04
CA GLN A 91 -6.77 21.45 13.43
C GLN A 91 -5.54 21.01 12.62
N ASP A 92 -4.85 19.94 13.05
CA ASP A 92 -3.65 19.44 12.38
C ASP A 92 -4.04 18.69 11.10
N ILE A 93 -5.15 17.92 11.11
CA ILE A 93 -5.73 17.28 9.91
C ILE A 93 -6.07 18.34 8.85
N ARG A 94 -6.70 19.45 9.24
CA ARG A 94 -7.00 20.54 8.30
C ARG A 94 -5.74 21.15 7.71
N ALA A 95 -4.77 21.46 8.56
CA ALA A 95 -3.51 22.05 8.13
C ALA A 95 -2.73 21.10 7.20
N ALA A 96 -2.73 19.80 7.50
CA ALA A 96 -2.15 18.76 6.65
C ALA A 96 -2.87 18.69 5.30
N PHE A 97 -4.21 18.59 5.30
CA PHE A 97 -5.03 18.59 4.08
C PHE A 97 -4.77 19.82 3.20
N GLU A 98 -4.79 21.03 3.79
CA GLU A 98 -4.48 22.25 3.05
C GLU A 98 -3.04 22.25 2.51
N GLY A 99 -2.10 21.68 3.27
CA GLY A 99 -0.72 21.47 2.85
C GLY A 99 -0.63 20.56 1.63
N SER A 100 -1.29 19.42 1.69
CA SER A 100 -1.38 18.43 0.61
C SER A 100 -2.03 19.04 -0.65
N CYS A 101 -3.15 19.74 -0.49
CA CYS A 101 -3.80 20.45 -1.62
C CYS A 101 -2.88 21.46 -2.29
N ARG A 102 -2.08 22.22 -1.52
CA ARG A 102 -1.10 23.18 -2.10
C ARG A 102 -0.01 22.46 -2.89
N ARG A 103 0.56 21.34 -2.35
CA ARG A 103 1.63 20.58 -3.03
C ARG A 103 1.13 19.85 -4.27
N LEU A 104 -0.08 19.28 -4.19
CA LEU A 104 -0.78 18.62 -5.30
C LEU A 104 -1.36 19.60 -6.33
N ALA A 105 -1.40 20.91 -6.04
CA ALA A 105 -2.04 21.94 -6.85
C ALA A 105 -3.50 21.62 -7.19
N THR A 106 -4.28 21.20 -6.18
CA THR A 106 -5.70 20.82 -6.28
C THR A 106 -6.49 21.41 -5.11
N ASP A 107 -7.79 21.49 -5.22
CA ASP A 107 -8.71 21.94 -4.18
C ASP A 107 -9.49 20.80 -3.50
N TYR A 108 -9.29 19.56 -3.95
CA TYR A 108 -9.90 18.37 -3.37
C TYR A 108 -9.00 17.15 -3.49
N ILE A 109 -9.21 16.17 -2.59
CA ILE A 109 -8.58 14.85 -2.62
C ILE A 109 -9.69 13.81 -2.76
N ASP A 110 -9.51 12.80 -3.61
CA ASP A 110 -10.55 11.79 -3.81
C ASP A 110 -10.69 10.89 -2.60
N ILE A 111 -9.57 10.42 -2.03
CA ILE A 111 -9.58 9.58 -0.83
C ILE A 111 -8.48 10.07 0.11
N TYR A 112 -8.87 10.48 1.32
CA TYR A 112 -7.92 10.96 2.32
C TYR A 112 -7.81 9.94 3.45
N PHE A 113 -6.59 9.49 3.78
CA PHE A 113 -6.34 8.41 4.72
C PHE A 113 -5.74 8.92 6.03
N ILE A 114 -6.07 8.26 7.14
CA ILE A 114 -5.18 8.20 8.29
C ILE A 114 -4.08 7.20 7.93
N HIS A 115 -2.82 7.66 7.86
CA HIS A 115 -1.68 6.84 7.41
C HIS A 115 -1.37 5.70 8.38
N TRP A 116 -1.42 5.98 9.68
CA TRP A 116 -1.26 5.04 10.78
C TRP A 116 -2.12 5.46 11.97
N PRO A 117 -2.66 4.52 12.74
CA PRO A 117 -3.38 4.87 13.97
C PRO A 117 -2.42 5.45 15.01
N ASN A 118 -2.91 6.40 15.79
CA ASN A 118 -2.20 6.98 16.92
C ASN A 118 -2.98 6.75 18.21
N ILE A 119 -2.43 5.92 19.10
CA ILE A 119 -3.08 5.52 20.35
C ILE A 119 -3.15 6.63 21.41
N ASP A 120 -2.39 7.70 21.23
CA ASP A 120 -2.34 8.84 22.18
C ASP A 120 -3.32 9.95 21.80
N LEU A 121 -3.98 9.84 20.64
CA LEU A 121 -4.96 10.81 20.17
C LEU A 121 -6.35 10.17 20.04
N PRO A 122 -7.41 10.87 20.40
CA PRO A 122 -8.77 10.34 20.28
C PRO A 122 -9.13 10.07 18.81
N LEU A 123 -9.39 8.82 18.46
CA LEU A 123 -9.79 8.43 17.11
C LEU A 123 -11.11 9.11 16.69
N ALA A 124 -12.03 9.29 17.63
CA ALA A 124 -13.30 9.99 17.41
C ALA A 124 -13.12 11.40 16.83
N ASP A 125 -12.13 12.14 17.34
CA ASP A 125 -11.87 13.51 16.90
C ASP A 125 -11.31 13.52 15.48
N ALA A 126 -10.40 12.58 15.16
CA ALA A 126 -9.83 12.44 13.83
C ALA A 126 -10.90 12.05 12.79
N ILE A 127 -11.69 11.02 13.08
CA ILE A 127 -12.78 10.58 12.20
C ILE A 127 -13.82 11.68 12.02
N GLY A 128 -14.20 12.38 13.11
CA GLY A 128 -15.14 13.49 13.04
C GLY A 128 -14.65 14.64 12.15
N GLU A 129 -13.33 14.88 12.07
CA GLU A 129 -12.79 15.90 11.17
C GLU A 129 -12.77 15.42 9.72
N LEU A 130 -12.44 14.16 9.45
CA LEU A 130 -12.53 13.59 8.10
C LEU A 130 -13.98 13.62 7.56
N GLU A 131 -14.97 13.37 8.43
CA GLU A 131 -16.38 13.50 8.05
C GLU A 131 -16.73 14.96 7.68
N ARG A 132 -16.24 15.95 8.43
CA ARG A 132 -16.44 17.37 8.09
C ARG A 132 -15.81 17.74 6.75
N LEU A 133 -14.60 17.25 6.46
CA LEU A 133 -13.96 17.45 5.16
C LEU A 133 -14.77 16.84 4.03
N ARG A 134 -15.37 15.65 4.27
CA ARG A 134 -16.23 14.99 3.29
C ARG A 134 -17.54 15.74 3.08
N GLU A 135 -18.21 16.17 4.14
CA GLU A 135 -19.44 16.96 4.09
C GLU A 135 -19.23 18.31 3.39
N ALA A 136 -18.06 18.92 3.56
CA ALA A 136 -17.67 20.14 2.88
C ALA A 136 -17.31 19.93 1.39
N GLY A 137 -17.20 18.67 0.92
CA GLY A 137 -16.80 18.33 -0.45
C GLY A 137 -15.30 18.45 -0.71
N HIS A 138 -14.49 18.62 0.32
CA HIS A 138 -13.03 18.66 0.21
C HIS A 138 -12.41 17.30 -0.05
N ILE A 139 -13.04 16.24 0.47
CA ILE A 139 -12.70 14.85 0.14
C ILE A 139 -13.97 14.12 -0.33
N ARG A 140 -13.81 13.12 -1.20
CA ARG A 140 -14.95 12.30 -1.67
C ARG A 140 -15.18 11.09 -0.78
N ALA A 141 -14.09 10.56 -0.22
CA ALA A 141 -14.07 9.42 0.67
C ALA A 141 -12.93 9.56 1.66
N PHE A 142 -12.99 8.85 2.77
CA PHE A 142 -11.82 8.65 3.59
C PHE A 142 -11.58 7.17 3.89
N GLY A 143 -10.33 6.87 4.19
CA GLY A 143 -9.89 5.54 4.55
C GLY A 143 -8.94 5.57 5.72
N VAL A 144 -8.54 4.38 6.12
CA VAL A 144 -7.52 4.18 7.15
C VAL A 144 -6.48 3.19 6.64
N SER A 145 -5.22 3.40 7.03
CA SER A 145 -4.13 2.50 6.67
C SER A 145 -3.53 1.89 7.93
N ASN A 146 -3.17 0.60 7.87
CA ASN A 146 -2.56 -0.13 8.98
C ASN A 146 -3.45 -0.31 10.23
N PHE A 147 -4.76 -0.16 10.09
CA PHE A 147 -5.72 -0.41 11.15
C PHE A 147 -6.00 -1.90 11.29
N THR A 148 -6.15 -2.35 12.53
CA THR A 148 -6.68 -3.67 12.85
C THR A 148 -8.19 -3.68 12.76
N ALA A 149 -8.82 -4.87 12.75
CA ALA A 149 -10.28 -4.95 12.75
C ALA A 149 -10.93 -4.28 13.98
N ASP A 150 -10.29 -4.36 15.15
CA ASP A 150 -10.80 -3.66 16.35
C ASP A 150 -10.74 -2.13 16.19
N GLU A 151 -9.68 -1.60 15.58
CA GLU A 151 -9.54 -0.18 15.29
C GLU A 151 -10.49 0.27 14.17
N LEU A 152 -10.77 -0.59 13.18
CA LEU A 152 -11.82 -0.35 12.19
C LEU A 152 -13.19 -0.27 12.87
N ALA A 153 -13.52 -1.23 13.73
CA ALA A 153 -14.78 -1.22 14.48
C ALA A 153 -14.92 0.02 15.38
N GLU A 154 -13.81 0.51 15.95
CA GLU A 154 -13.81 1.77 16.68
C GLU A 154 -14.04 2.96 15.75
N ALA A 155 -13.35 3.03 14.61
CA ALA A 155 -13.49 4.12 13.64
C ALA A 155 -14.92 4.21 13.11
N GLU A 156 -15.58 3.09 12.79
CA GLU A 156 -16.94 3.04 12.27
C GLU A 156 -18.00 3.50 13.26
N ARG A 157 -17.71 3.55 14.57
CA ARG A 157 -18.60 4.17 15.56
C ARG A 157 -18.67 5.69 15.45
N HIS A 158 -17.70 6.31 14.78
CA HIS A 158 -17.53 7.76 14.68
C HIS A 158 -17.72 8.31 13.28
N GLY A 159 -17.70 7.45 12.25
CA GLY A 159 -17.92 7.83 10.86
C GLY A 159 -17.79 6.65 9.92
N ARG A 160 -18.13 6.84 8.63
CA ARG A 160 -18.10 5.77 7.65
C ARG A 160 -16.68 5.62 7.03
N VAL A 161 -15.99 4.55 7.36
CA VAL A 161 -14.74 4.19 6.72
C VAL A 161 -15.02 3.54 5.36
N ASP A 162 -14.52 4.13 4.28
CA ASP A 162 -14.76 3.62 2.91
C ASP A 162 -13.70 2.61 2.46
N VAL A 163 -12.43 2.77 2.90
CA VAL A 163 -11.30 1.98 2.41
C VAL A 163 -10.32 1.65 3.54
N LEU A 164 -9.88 0.40 3.59
CA LEU A 164 -8.70 -0.03 4.35
C LEU A 164 -7.51 -0.16 3.41
N GLN A 165 -6.34 0.39 3.80
CA GLN A 165 -5.08 0.20 3.08
C GLN A 165 -4.10 -0.64 3.92
N PRO A 166 -4.11 -1.99 3.79
CA PRO A 166 -3.21 -2.89 4.53
C PRO A 166 -2.01 -3.28 3.67
N PRO A 167 -0.88 -3.72 4.29
CA PRO A 167 0.15 -4.48 3.57
C PRO A 167 -0.43 -5.83 3.16
N TYR A 168 -0.44 -6.11 1.85
CA TYR A 168 -0.94 -7.38 1.34
C TYR A 168 -0.28 -7.74 0.01
N ASN A 169 0.34 -8.90 -0.03
CA ASN A 169 0.96 -9.47 -1.21
C ASN A 169 1.06 -10.99 -1.06
N LEU A 170 1.58 -11.67 -2.07
CA LEU A 170 1.67 -13.12 -2.11
C LEU A 170 2.45 -13.72 -0.93
N PHE A 171 3.42 -12.99 -0.35
CA PHE A 171 4.28 -13.44 0.76
C PHE A 171 3.86 -12.87 2.12
N TRP A 172 3.06 -11.79 2.15
CA TRP A 172 2.58 -11.15 3.37
C TRP A 172 1.05 -11.13 3.38
N ARG A 173 0.43 -12.02 4.16
CA ARG A 173 -1.00 -12.35 4.07
C ARG A 173 -1.74 -12.28 5.41
N PHE A 174 -1.15 -11.65 6.42
CA PHE A 174 -1.74 -11.62 7.77
C PHE A 174 -3.13 -11.01 7.82
N CYS A 175 -3.42 -10.03 6.97
CA CYS A 175 -4.74 -9.40 6.89
C CYS A 175 -5.87 -10.35 6.44
N GLU A 176 -5.55 -11.51 5.84
CA GLU A 176 -6.56 -12.49 5.43
C GLU A 176 -7.31 -13.11 6.60
N GLN A 177 -6.72 -13.12 7.79
CA GLN A 177 -7.27 -13.79 8.95
C GLN A 177 -8.43 -13.02 9.59
N VAL A 178 -8.33 -11.69 9.65
CA VAL A 178 -9.27 -10.82 10.39
C VAL A 178 -9.73 -9.62 9.57
N GLU A 179 -8.80 -8.81 9.05
CA GLU A 179 -9.12 -7.52 8.41
C GLU A 179 -9.89 -7.72 7.10
N VAL A 180 -9.49 -8.67 6.25
CA VAL A 180 -10.18 -8.95 4.98
C VAL A 180 -11.61 -9.44 5.20
N PRO A 181 -11.89 -10.44 6.07
CA PRO A 181 -13.26 -10.81 6.44
C PRO A 181 -14.09 -9.64 6.94
N TYR A 182 -13.53 -8.85 7.88
CA TYR A 182 -14.19 -7.66 8.43
C TYR A 182 -14.58 -6.67 7.33
N CYS A 183 -13.63 -6.28 6.47
CA CYS A 183 -13.88 -5.34 5.39
C CYS A 183 -14.97 -5.82 4.43
N ARG A 184 -15.00 -7.12 4.13
CA ARG A 184 -16.04 -7.69 3.26
C ARG A 184 -17.43 -7.65 3.89
N GLU A 185 -17.52 -7.94 5.19
CA GLU A 185 -18.79 -7.88 5.94
C GLU A 185 -19.34 -6.44 6.01
N HIS A 186 -18.44 -5.46 6.18
CA HIS A 186 -18.76 -4.04 6.33
C HIS A 186 -18.75 -3.26 5.02
N SER A 187 -18.53 -3.93 3.87
CA SER A 187 -18.44 -3.27 2.55
C SER A 187 -17.35 -2.19 2.46
N ILE A 188 -16.26 -2.35 3.20
CA ILE A 188 -15.06 -1.52 3.14
C ILE A 188 -14.18 -2.03 1.99
N GLY A 189 -13.75 -1.15 1.10
CA GLY A 189 -12.83 -1.50 0.01
C GLY A 189 -11.41 -1.80 0.54
N ILE A 190 -10.69 -2.70 -0.11
CA ILE A 190 -9.30 -3.00 0.25
C ILE A 190 -8.38 -2.50 -0.85
N MET A 191 -7.49 -1.56 -0.50
CA MET A 191 -6.47 -1.00 -1.36
C MET A 191 -5.10 -1.42 -0.81
N THR A 192 -4.47 -2.42 -1.42
CA THR A 192 -3.27 -3.04 -0.86
C THR A 192 -2.02 -2.21 -1.13
N TYR A 193 -1.08 -2.15 -0.17
CA TYR A 193 0.25 -1.61 -0.42
C TYR A 193 1.34 -2.68 -0.29
N SER A 194 2.57 -2.37 -0.73
CA SER A 194 3.67 -3.34 -0.85
C SER A 194 3.28 -4.58 -1.68
N SER A 195 2.44 -4.39 -2.68
CA SER A 195 1.83 -5.47 -3.49
C SER A 195 2.85 -6.37 -4.17
N LEU A 196 4.07 -5.87 -4.44
CA LEU A 196 5.22 -6.63 -4.94
C LEU A 196 6.27 -6.96 -3.86
N ALA A 197 5.87 -6.96 -2.57
CA ALA A 197 6.77 -7.26 -1.46
C ALA A 197 8.08 -6.44 -1.52
N GLN A 198 7.95 -5.13 -1.75
CA GLN A 198 9.07 -4.18 -1.89
C GLN A 198 10.11 -4.59 -2.95
N GLY A 199 9.67 -5.25 -4.00
CA GLY A 199 10.49 -5.67 -5.14
C GLY A 199 10.90 -7.15 -5.13
N LEU A 200 10.66 -7.92 -4.06
CA LEU A 200 10.92 -9.36 -4.04
C LEU A 200 10.16 -10.11 -5.15
N LEU A 201 8.90 -9.75 -5.35
CA LEU A 201 8.03 -10.38 -6.34
C LEU A 201 8.24 -9.86 -7.78
N THR A 202 9.23 -8.98 -8.01
CA THR A 202 9.61 -8.61 -9.38
C THR A 202 10.42 -9.70 -10.09
N GLY A 203 11.10 -10.56 -9.31
CA GLY A 203 12.00 -11.57 -9.83
C GLY A 203 13.39 -11.03 -10.23
N HIS A 204 13.70 -9.76 -9.95
CA HIS A 204 15.00 -9.14 -10.26
C HIS A 204 16.01 -9.27 -9.12
N LEU A 205 15.55 -9.46 -7.88
CA LEU A 205 16.43 -9.60 -6.73
C LEU A 205 17.08 -11.00 -6.68
N THR A 206 18.32 -11.03 -6.21
CA THR A 206 19.13 -12.25 -6.05
C THR A 206 19.82 -12.24 -4.68
N SER A 207 20.43 -13.37 -4.29
CA SER A 207 21.26 -13.44 -3.06
C SER A 207 22.44 -12.46 -3.06
N GLU A 208 22.87 -11.98 -4.23
CA GLU A 208 23.97 -11.04 -4.39
C GLU A 208 23.53 -9.59 -4.49
N THR A 209 22.20 -9.32 -4.40
CA THR A 209 21.67 -7.96 -4.49
C THR A 209 22.20 -7.11 -3.35
N ALA A 210 22.95 -6.06 -3.70
CA ALA A 210 23.40 -5.06 -2.75
C ALA A 210 22.37 -3.90 -2.67
N PHE A 211 22.06 -3.49 -1.46
CA PHE A 211 21.19 -2.34 -1.21
C PHE A 211 22.04 -1.11 -0.93
N SER A 212 21.63 0.04 -1.47
CA SER A 212 22.33 1.30 -1.25
C SER A 212 22.22 1.77 0.19
N ALA A 213 23.15 2.62 0.64
CA ALA A 213 23.05 3.24 1.93
C ALA A 213 21.73 4.05 2.03
N GLY A 214 21.00 3.84 3.12
CA GLY A 214 19.68 4.48 3.32
C GLY A 214 18.50 3.72 2.73
N ASP A 215 18.71 2.62 1.97
CA ASP A 215 17.63 1.73 1.56
C ASP A 215 17.08 0.99 2.79
N GLN A 216 15.78 1.11 3.03
CA GLN A 216 15.19 0.51 4.24
C GLN A 216 14.83 -0.97 4.08
N ARG A 217 14.82 -1.52 2.87
CA ARG A 217 14.42 -2.90 2.63
C ARG A 217 15.15 -3.92 3.52
N PRO A 218 16.48 -3.82 3.73
CA PRO A 218 17.19 -4.73 4.63
C PRO A 218 16.70 -4.74 6.08
N THR A 219 15.94 -3.74 6.49
CA THR A 219 15.39 -3.65 7.86
C THR A 219 14.00 -4.27 7.99
N THR A 220 13.37 -4.68 6.89
CA THR A 220 12.01 -5.25 6.89
C THR A 220 12.04 -6.76 7.04
N VAL A 221 10.92 -7.33 7.48
CA VAL A 221 10.83 -8.76 7.86
C VAL A 221 11.20 -9.69 6.70
N LEU A 222 10.65 -9.47 5.50
CA LEU A 222 10.90 -10.33 4.35
C LEU A 222 12.34 -10.27 3.82
N PHE A 223 13.12 -9.27 4.21
CA PHE A 223 14.53 -9.11 3.82
C PHE A 223 15.51 -9.61 4.87
N GLN A 224 15.04 -10.12 6.01
CA GLN A 224 15.91 -10.82 6.95
C GLN A 224 16.48 -12.08 6.27
N PRO A 225 17.75 -12.48 6.56
CA PRO A 225 18.46 -13.47 5.75
C PRO A 225 17.68 -14.76 5.46
N ASP A 226 17.06 -15.38 6.47
CA ASP A 226 16.34 -16.64 6.31
C ASP A 226 15.03 -16.47 5.55
N HIS A 227 14.32 -15.35 5.77
CA HIS A 227 13.08 -15.04 5.05
C HIS A 227 13.38 -14.65 3.60
N TYR A 228 14.45 -13.88 3.39
CA TYR A 228 14.88 -13.46 2.06
C TYR A 228 15.22 -14.66 1.17
N ALA A 229 16.03 -15.61 1.68
CA ALA A 229 16.37 -16.81 0.96
C ALA A 229 15.12 -17.61 0.54
N ARG A 230 14.17 -17.79 1.46
CA ARG A 230 12.89 -18.46 1.20
C ARG A 230 12.04 -17.72 0.18
N CYS A 231 12.01 -16.40 0.22
CA CYS A 231 11.33 -15.59 -0.80
C CYS A 231 11.95 -15.81 -2.19
N LEU A 232 13.28 -15.85 -2.30
CA LEU A 232 13.96 -16.08 -3.57
C LEU A 232 13.68 -17.49 -4.13
N GLU A 233 13.61 -18.52 -3.28
CA GLU A 233 13.20 -19.88 -3.66
C GLU A 233 11.76 -19.91 -4.18
N ALA A 234 10.83 -19.22 -3.51
CA ALA A 234 9.45 -19.08 -3.95
C ALA A 234 9.35 -18.35 -5.30
N VAL A 235 10.09 -17.27 -5.49
CA VAL A 235 10.20 -16.55 -6.78
C VAL A 235 10.72 -17.48 -7.89
N ALA A 236 11.71 -18.32 -7.61
CA ALA A 236 12.22 -19.28 -8.59
C ALA A 236 11.12 -20.26 -9.04
N GLN A 237 10.22 -20.69 -8.13
CA GLN A 237 9.08 -21.56 -8.45
C GLN A 237 7.99 -20.83 -9.26
N LEU A 238 7.86 -19.51 -9.14
CA LEU A 238 6.91 -18.71 -9.93
C LEU A 238 7.35 -18.52 -11.39
N ARG A 239 8.66 -18.54 -11.69
CA ARG A 239 9.20 -18.30 -13.03
C ARG A 239 8.65 -19.25 -14.11
N PRO A 240 8.57 -20.59 -13.92
CA PRO A 240 7.97 -21.47 -14.93
C PRO A 240 6.47 -21.19 -15.13
N ILE A 241 5.75 -20.75 -14.08
CA ILE A 241 4.36 -20.34 -14.23
C ILE A 241 4.27 -19.09 -15.11
N ALA A 242 5.07 -18.07 -14.81
CA ALA A 242 5.13 -16.83 -15.58
C ALA A 242 5.45 -17.11 -17.07
N ALA A 243 6.42 -17.99 -17.34
CA ALA A 243 6.80 -18.37 -18.69
C ALA A 243 5.64 -19.00 -19.49
N ARG A 244 4.80 -19.84 -18.86
CA ARG A 244 3.62 -20.45 -19.52
C ARG A 244 2.61 -19.42 -20.03
N TYR A 245 2.50 -18.29 -19.34
CA TYR A 245 1.58 -17.21 -19.72
C TYR A 245 2.25 -16.12 -20.56
N GLY A 246 3.56 -16.22 -20.84
CA GLY A 246 4.33 -15.14 -21.48
C GLY A 246 4.31 -13.86 -20.63
N LYS A 247 4.32 -14.00 -19.30
CA LYS A 247 4.22 -12.93 -18.31
C LYS A 247 5.46 -12.91 -17.42
N THR A 248 5.61 -11.83 -16.65
CA THR A 248 6.65 -11.72 -15.62
C THR A 248 6.17 -12.24 -14.26
N VAL A 249 7.10 -12.47 -13.33
CA VAL A 249 6.77 -12.87 -11.96
C VAL A 249 5.93 -11.77 -11.29
N ALA A 250 6.25 -10.49 -11.51
CA ALA A 250 5.48 -9.37 -11.01
C ALA A 250 4.02 -9.42 -11.49
N GLN A 251 3.82 -9.69 -12.78
CA GLN A 251 2.48 -9.80 -13.35
C GLN A 251 1.70 -11.00 -12.79
N ILE A 252 2.33 -12.13 -12.53
CA ILE A 252 1.71 -13.29 -11.86
C ILE A 252 1.28 -12.92 -10.44
N ALA A 253 2.17 -12.28 -9.67
CA ALA A 253 1.91 -11.92 -8.28
C ALA A 253 0.77 -10.89 -8.17
N LEU A 254 0.76 -9.87 -9.02
CA LEU A 254 -0.30 -8.87 -9.06
C LEU A 254 -1.63 -9.46 -9.55
N ASN A 255 -1.61 -10.33 -10.58
CA ASN A 255 -2.80 -11.01 -11.07
C ASN A 255 -3.44 -11.87 -9.96
N TRP A 256 -2.63 -12.61 -9.20
CA TRP A 256 -3.07 -13.34 -8.02
C TRP A 256 -3.70 -12.40 -6.98
N LEU A 257 -3.04 -11.29 -6.68
CA LEU A 257 -3.47 -10.36 -5.63
C LEU A 257 -4.81 -9.69 -5.97
N VAL A 258 -4.96 -9.20 -7.19
CA VAL A 258 -6.23 -8.53 -7.61
C VAL A 258 -7.39 -9.51 -7.77
N ALA A 259 -7.11 -10.82 -7.83
CA ALA A 259 -8.11 -11.87 -7.81
C ALA A 259 -8.58 -12.22 -6.39
N GLN A 260 -7.93 -11.71 -5.34
CA GLN A 260 -8.33 -12.01 -3.97
C GLN A 260 -9.65 -11.33 -3.60
N PRO A 261 -10.55 -12.03 -2.87
CA PRO A 261 -11.83 -11.48 -2.47
C PRO A 261 -11.69 -10.20 -1.64
N GLY A 262 -12.40 -9.14 -2.03
CA GLY A 262 -12.41 -7.85 -1.32
C GLY A 262 -11.34 -6.86 -1.79
N VAL A 263 -10.35 -7.29 -2.55
CA VAL A 263 -9.31 -6.38 -3.10
C VAL A 263 -9.93 -5.51 -4.19
N SER A 264 -10.02 -4.21 -3.91
CA SER A 264 -10.47 -3.19 -4.86
C SER A 264 -9.33 -2.70 -5.75
N ALA A 265 -8.14 -2.49 -5.18
CA ALA A 265 -6.97 -2.05 -5.92
C ALA A 265 -5.67 -2.55 -5.29
N ALA A 266 -4.65 -2.80 -6.13
CA ALA A 266 -3.28 -3.11 -5.74
C ALA A 266 -2.37 -1.93 -6.07
N LEU A 267 -1.80 -1.29 -5.05
CA LEU A 267 -0.81 -0.22 -5.23
C LEU A 267 0.56 -0.82 -5.53
N VAL A 268 1.16 -0.35 -6.59
CA VAL A 268 2.51 -0.75 -6.99
C VAL A 268 3.40 0.48 -7.15
N GLY A 269 4.61 0.41 -6.61
CA GLY A 269 5.64 1.40 -6.91
C GLY A 269 6.16 1.20 -8.33
N ALA A 270 6.43 2.30 -9.02
CA ALA A 270 7.17 2.30 -10.28
C ALA A 270 8.02 3.56 -10.35
N ARG A 271 9.29 3.44 -10.69
CA ARG A 271 10.23 4.56 -10.83
C ARG A 271 10.51 4.89 -12.29
N THR A 272 10.15 4.01 -13.20
CA THR A 272 10.39 4.14 -14.63
C THR A 272 9.14 3.80 -15.43
N VAL A 273 9.12 4.31 -16.68
CA VAL A 273 8.06 4.00 -17.65
C VAL A 273 7.94 2.48 -17.89
N LEU A 274 9.05 1.76 -17.96
CA LEU A 274 9.03 0.30 -18.17
C LEU A 274 8.38 -0.44 -17.00
N GLU A 275 8.66 -0.03 -15.76
CA GLU A 275 8.08 -0.66 -14.57
C GLU A 275 6.54 -0.47 -14.53
N ILE A 276 6.03 0.72 -14.85
CA ILE A 276 4.57 0.93 -14.85
C ILE A 276 3.88 0.20 -16.02
N GLU A 277 4.53 0.07 -17.18
CA GLU A 277 4.02 -0.74 -18.29
C GLU A 277 3.95 -2.22 -17.90
N GLU A 278 4.97 -2.74 -17.26
CA GLU A 278 4.99 -4.11 -16.73
C GLU A 278 3.86 -4.33 -15.72
N ASN A 279 3.73 -3.44 -14.73
CA ASN A 279 2.71 -3.53 -13.69
C ASN A 279 1.29 -3.46 -14.27
N ALA A 280 1.04 -2.55 -15.20
CA ALA A 280 -0.25 -2.43 -15.89
C ALA A 280 -0.63 -3.68 -16.69
N GLY A 281 0.36 -4.42 -17.20
CA GLY A 281 0.18 -5.68 -17.92
C GLY A 281 -0.21 -6.88 -17.03
N ALA A 282 -0.37 -6.68 -15.71
CA ALA A 282 -0.78 -7.72 -14.77
C ALA A 282 -2.27 -8.08 -14.88
N VAL A 283 -3.08 -7.22 -15.51
CA VAL A 283 -4.54 -7.38 -15.63
C VAL A 283 -4.97 -7.51 -17.09
N GLY A 284 -6.27 -7.81 -17.32
CA GLY A 284 -6.80 -8.09 -18.65
C GLY A 284 -6.66 -9.56 -19.10
N TRP A 285 -6.20 -10.42 -18.20
CA TRP A 285 -6.11 -11.87 -18.35
C TRP A 285 -6.26 -12.52 -16.97
N ALA A 286 -6.40 -13.84 -16.91
CA ALA A 286 -6.55 -14.58 -15.65
C ALA A 286 -5.69 -15.83 -15.62
N LEU A 287 -5.17 -16.18 -14.45
CA LEU A 287 -4.57 -17.48 -14.19
C LEU A 287 -5.64 -18.58 -14.28
N ALA A 288 -5.32 -19.72 -14.87
CA ALA A 288 -6.15 -20.91 -14.75
C ALA A 288 -6.26 -21.36 -13.30
N ALA A 289 -7.36 -22.00 -12.92
CA ALA A 289 -7.64 -22.36 -11.53
C ALA A 289 -6.51 -23.18 -10.87
N ASP A 290 -5.93 -24.12 -11.59
CA ASP A 290 -4.82 -24.95 -11.08
C ASP A 290 -3.54 -24.13 -10.86
N ASP A 291 -3.24 -23.20 -11.76
CA ASP A 291 -2.08 -22.32 -11.64
C ASP A 291 -2.30 -21.26 -10.55
N LEU A 292 -3.52 -20.73 -10.42
CA LEU A 292 -3.86 -19.84 -9.30
C LEU A 292 -3.67 -20.54 -7.95
N ALA A 293 -4.14 -21.79 -7.83
CA ALA A 293 -3.95 -22.60 -6.64
C ALA A 293 -2.46 -22.95 -6.38
N LEU A 294 -1.67 -23.13 -7.45
CA LEU A 294 -0.24 -23.37 -7.31
C LEU A 294 0.50 -22.12 -6.84
N VAL A 295 0.21 -20.95 -7.42
CA VAL A 295 0.75 -19.65 -6.98
C VAL A 295 0.38 -19.40 -5.52
N ASP A 296 -0.86 -19.67 -5.13
CA ASP A 296 -1.34 -19.54 -3.74
C ASP A 296 -0.52 -20.42 -2.78
N ARG A 297 -0.29 -21.70 -3.10
CA ARG A 297 0.53 -22.61 -2.27
C ARG A 297 1.98 -22.15 -2.16
N ILE A 298 2.57 -21.66 -3.26
CA ILE A 298 3.93 -21.11 -3.25
C ILE A 298 4.01 -19.93 -2.29
N GLY A 299 3.06 -19.00 -2.35
CA GLY A 299 3.01 -17.85 -1.45
C GLY A 299 2.82 -18.27 0.01
N ARG A 300 1.92 -19.23 0.29
CA ARG A 300 1.71 -19.75 1.65
C ARG A 300 2.97 -20.38 2.25
N SER A 301 3.78 -21.06 1.46
CA SER A 301 5.03 -21.67 1.97
C SER A 301 6.00 -20.63 2.54
N VAL A 302 5.95 -19.39 2.06
CA VAL A 302 6.69 -18.26 2.65
C VAL A 302 5.97 -17.77 3.90
N MET A 303 4.68 -17.45 3.78
CA MET A 303 3.87 -16.90 4.88
C MET A 303 3.87 -17.79 6.13
N ASP A 304 3.70 -19.11 5.96
CA ASP A 304 3.61 -20.07 7.07
C ASP A 304 4.94 -20.23 7.84
N ALA A 305 6.03 -19.80 7.25
CA ALA A 305 7.35 -19.77 7.88
C ALA A 305 7.68 -18.45 8.58
N LEU A 306 6.84 -17.41 8.40
CA LEU A 306 7.04 -16.15 9.09
C LEU A 306 6.51 -16.24 10.52
N PRO A 307 7.24 -15.71 11.50
CA PRO A 307 6.68 -15.53 12.82
C PRO A 307 5.52 -14.53 12.78
N ALA A 308 4.67 -14.55 13.79
CA ALA A 308 3.55 -13.64 13.92
C ALA A 308 4.05 -12.20 14.21
N TYR A 309 4.45 -11.52 13.16
CA TYR A 309 4.79 -10.09 13.24
C TYR A 309 3.54 -9.23 13.15
N PRO A 310 3.48 -8.13 13.92
CA PRO A 310 2.38 -7.17 13.83
C PRO A 310 2.34 -6.44 12.49
N ASP A 311 3.50 -6.24 11.86
CA ASP A 311 3.59 -5.73 10.50
C ASP A 311 4.92 -6.07 9.79
N MET A 312 4.96 -5.72 8.50
CA MET A 312 6.07 -6.07 7.61
C MET A 312 7.38 -5.31 7.87
N PHE A 313 7.33 -4.21 8.59
CA PHE A 313 8.53 -3.41 8.83
C PHE A 313 9.35 -3.91 10.01
N GLY A 314 8.79 -4.77 10.88
CA GLY A 314 9.50 -5.54 11.93
C GLY A 314 10.33 -4.76 12.95
N ASN A 315 10.79 -3.60 12.58
CA ASN A 315 11.71 -2.76 13.30
C ASN A 315 11.09 -1.41 13.65
N TRP A 316 10.01 -1.46 14.42
CA TRP A 316 9.21 -0.33 14.88
C TRP A 316 9.93 0.66 15.75
N ARG A 317 11.14 0.33 16.18
CA ARG A 317 11.96 1.18 17.06
C ARG A 317 12.17 2.61 16.55
N ARG A 318 11.79 2.87 15.31
CA ARG A 318 11.79 4.23 14.73
C ARG A 318 10.56 5.05 15.09
N TRP A 319 9.46 4.39 15.52
CA TRP A 319 8.15 5.04 15.68
C TRP A 319 7.61 4.64 17.05
N ASP A 320 7.96 5.35 18.08
CA ASP A 320 7.54 5.10 19.47
C ASP A 320 6.03 4.84 19.63
N LEU A 321 5.22 5.52 18.81
CA LEU A 321 3.77 5.35 18.78
C LEU A 321 3.35 3.93 18.37
N GLN A 322 3.95 3.39 17.31
CA GLN A 322 3.66 2.05 16.81
C GLN A 322 4.10 0.99 17.82
N GLN A 323 5.30 1.13 18.37
CA GLN A 323 5.79 0.22 19.39
C GLN A 323 4.82 0.15 20.58
N ARG A 324 4.42 1.30 21.13
CA ARG A 324 3.46 1.38 22.25
C ARG A 324 2.10 0.78 21.91
N ARG A 325 1.63 0.94 20.65
CA ARG A 325 0.38 0.35 20.18
C ARG A 325 0.45 -1.18 20.24
N TYR A 326 1.53 -1.77 19.74
CA TYR A 326 1.69 -3.23 19.74
C TYR A 326 1.94 -3.79 21.14
N GLU A 327 2.67 -3.09 21.98
CA GLU A 327 2.83 -3.43 23.41
C GLU A 327 1.47 -3.50 24.10
N ARG A 328 0.59 -2.52 23.88
CA ARG A 328 -0.78 -2.51 24.44
C ARG A 328 -1.67 -3.61 23.87
N SER A 329 -1.53 -3.94 22.61
CA SER A 329 -2.33 -4.97 21.95
C SER A 329 -1.87 -6.40 22.26
N GLY A 330 -0.71 -6.58 22.94
CA GLY A 330 -0.10 -7.89 23.16
C GLY A 330 0.40 -8.56 21.87
N ARG A 331 0.57 -7.80 20.78
CA ARG A 331 0.94 -8.32 19.44
C ARG A 331 2.44 -8.29 19.17
N LEU A 332 3.26 -7.72 20.07
CA LEU A 332 4.70 -7.85 19.94
C LEU A 332 5.09 -9.31 20.22
N PRO A 333 6.02 -9.88 19.44
CA PRO A 333 6.64 -11.14 19.80
C PRO A 333 7.21 -11.03 21.19
N SER A 334 7.03 -12.04 22.03
CA SER A 334 7.72 -12.10 23.31
C SER A 334 9.23 -12.07 23.05
N GLU A 335 10.04 -11.52 23.97
CA GLU A 335 11.52 -11.55 23.86
C GLU A 335 12.06 -12.98 23.62
N ALA A 336 11.29 -14.00 24.01
CA ALA A 336 11.59 -15.40 23.75
C ALA A 336 11.49 -15.80 22.27
N ASP A 337 10.65 -15.10 21.48
CA ASP A 337 10.49 -15.34 20.02
C ASP A 337 11.53 -14.54 19.21
N ALA A 338 11.97 -13.39 19.75
CA ALA A 338 13.01 -12.57 19.13
C ALA A 338 14.43 -13.16 19.25
N GLY A 339 14.64 -14.11 20.14
CA GLY A 339 15.93 -14.78 20.37
C GLY A 339 16.11 -16.08 19.59
N ARG A 340 15.20 -16.46 18.71
CA ARG A 340 15.27 -17.66 17.85
C ARG A 340 15.56 -17.36 16.37
N SER A 341 16.02 -16.15 16.04
CA SER A 341 16.51 -15.78 14.71
C SER A 341 18.02 -15.87 14.59
#